data_9d00ff07b29d3f3098dd2df77f1fc922
#
_entry.id   9d00ff07b29d3f3098dd2df77f1fc922
#
_cell.length_a   1.000
_cell.length_b   1.000
_cell.length_c   1.000
_cell.angle_alpha   90.00
_cell.angle_beta   90.00
_cell.angle_gamma   90.00
#
_symmetry.space_group_name_H-M   'P 1'
#
loop_
_entity.id
_entity.type
_entity.pdbx_description
1 polymer ?
#
loop_
_entity_poly.entity_id
_entity_poly.type
_entity_poly.pdbx_seq_one_letter_code
_entity_poly.pdbx_strand_id
1 'polypeptide(L)'
;MTTSADLLIDGFGRIRENVLDVLSGLTSAQLSHQLAPGANSISWLVWHLTRVQDDHVSKAFDAAQVWSAGGWAARFGLPPAMLDHGYGHTPSQVAEVGAATAAAELLAEYHEATYAQTVKLVSGVTDADLPRIVDTRWTPPVTLAVRLVSVLDDDMQHAGQAAYVRGLVLRAGL
;
A
#
# COMPACT_ATOMS: atom_id res chain seq x y z
N MET A 1 23.76 -6.93 15.93
CA MET A 1 24.13 -6.42 14.59
C MET A 1 22.84 -6.21 13.84
N THR A 2 22.71 -5.11 13.11
CA THR A 2 21.53 -4.86 12.25
C THR A 2 21.52 -5.87 11.11
N THR A 3 20.41 -6.54 10.90
CA THR A 3 20.19 -7.55 9.86
C THR A 3 19.49 -6.95 8.64
N SER A 4 19.42 -7.69 7.53
CA SER A 4 18.58 -7.31 6.37
C SER A 4 17.10 -7.21 6.76
N ALA A 5 16.61 -8.09 7.64
CA ALA A 5 15.25 -8.01 8.16
C ALA A 5 15.00 -6.70 8.94
N ASP A 6 15.94 -6.28 9.80
CA ASP A 6 15.82 -5.03 10.57
C ASP A 6 15.73 -3.81 9.64
N LEU A 7 16.53 -3.77 8.55
CA LEU A 7 16.49 -2.68 7.58
C LEU A 7 15.17 -2.63 6.79
N LEU A 8 14.65 -3.80 6.42
CA LEU A 8 13.36 -3.90 5.73
C LEU A 8 12.22 -3.46 6.64
N ILE A 9 12.22 -3.90 7.89
CA ILE A 9 11.20 -3.53 8.89
C ILE A 9 11.25 -2.01 9.16
N ASP A 10 12.45 -1.41 9.29
CA ASP A 10 12.59 0.05 9.42
C ASP A 10 12.01 0.77 8.20
N GLY A 11 12.29 0.29 6.97
CA GLY A 11 11.75 0.86 5.75
C GLY A 11 10.21 0.84 5.71
N PHE A 12 9.60 -0.30 5.97
CA PHE A 12 8.13 -0.41 6.06
C PHE A 12 7.55 0.39 7.22
N GLY A 13 8.27 0.51 8.35
CA GLY A 13 7.90 1.34 9.48
C GLY A 13 7.80 2.82 9.12
N ARG A 14 8.76 3.34 8.34
CA ARG A 14 8.73 4.72 7.83
C ARG A 14 7.56 4.97 6.88
N ILE A 15 7.25 4.01 6.01
CA ILE A 15 6.07 4.09 5.14
C ILE A 15 4.80 4.17 5.99
N ARG A 16 4.68 3.31 7.00
CA ARG A 16 3.56 3.32 7.95
C ARG A 16 3.40 4.69 8.63
N GLU A 17 4.47 5.26 9.17
CA GLU A 17 4.44 6.59 9.79
C GLU A 17 3.95 7.65 8.80
N ASN A 18 4.49 7.67 7.57
CA ASN A 18 4.09 8.59 6.53
C ASN A 18 2.61 8.44 6.16
N VAL A 19 2.10 7.22 6.06
CA VAL A 19 0.69 6.96 5.75
C VAL A 19 -0.22 7.51 6.85
N LEU A 20 0.11 7.25 8.12
CA LEU A 20 -0.68 7.75 9.26
C LEU A 20 -0.68 9.29 9.32
N ASP A 21 0.48 9.91 9.08
CA ASP A 21 0.60 11.37 9.02
C ASP A 21 -0.23 11.96 7.87
N VAL A 22 -0.20 11.32 6.69
CA VAL A 22 -0.97 11.77 5.52
C VAL A 22 -2.47 11.71 5.79
N LEU A 23 -2.96 10.69 6.46
CA LEU A 23 -4.38 10.51 6.74
C LEU A 23 -4.90 11.40 7.87
N SER A 24 -4.00 11.89 8.75
CA SER A 24 -4.38 12.59 9.97
C SER A 24 -5.16 13.88 9.69
N GLY A 25 -6.36 13.97 10.27
CA GLY A 25 -7.19 15.18 10.25
C GLY A 25 -7.85 15.52 8.91
N LEU A 26 -7.79 14.63 7.91
CA LEU A 26 -8.43 14.84 6.63
C LEU A 26 -9.89 14.37 6.64
N THR A 27 -10.75 15.16 6.00
CA THR A 27 -12.14 14.77 5.73
C THR A 27 -12.22 13.82 4.52
N SER A 28 -13.33 13.09 4.39
CA SER A 28 -13.56 12.21 3.22
C SER A 28 -13.53 13.00 1.89
N ALA A 29 -14.01 14.26 1.89
CA ALA A 29 -13.94 15.12 0.70
C ALA A 29 -12.48 15.43 0.32
N GLN A 30 -11.63 15.73 1.29
CA GLN A 30 -10.21 15.99 1.07
C GLN A 30 -9.46 14.72 0.62
N LEU A 31 -9.79 13.57 1.21
CA LEU A 31 -9.21 12.28 0.84
C LEU A 31 -9.51 11.88 -0.59
N SER A 32 -10.75 12.08 -1.05
CA SER A 32 -11.18 11.71 -2.41
C SER A 32 -10.91 12.79 -3.47
N HIS A 33 -10.43 13.97 -3.07
CA HIS A 33 -10.19 15.07 -3.99
C HIS A 33 -9.11 14.73 -5.02
N GLN A 34 -9.44 14.93 -6.30
CA GLN A 34 -8.49 14.81 -7.41
C GLN A 34 -8.03 16.21 -7.83
N LEU A 35 -6.71 16.47 -7.82
CA LEU A 35 -6.15 17.78 -8.20
C LEU A 35 -6.39 18.16 -9.66
N ALA A 36 -6.63 17.16 -10.51
CA ALA A 36 -6.99 17.31 -11.91
C ALA A 36 -7.79 16.08 -12.37
N PRO A 37 -8.56 16.14 -13.46
CA PRO A 37 -9.24 14.96 -14.01
C PRO A 37 -8.25 13.82 -14.25
N GLY A 38 -8.53 12.66 -13.66
CA GLY A 38 -7.69 11.46 -13.77
C GLY A 38 -6.47 11.42 -12.84
N ALA A 39 -6.24 12.47 -12.03
CA ALA A 39 -5.19 12.42 -11.00
C ALA A 39 -5.59 11.48 -9.85
N ASN A 40 -4.61 10.83 -9.24
CA ASN A 40 -4.84 9.98 -8.08
C ASN A 40 -5.18 10.84 -6.86
N SER A 41 -6.23 10.45 -6.13
CA SER A 41 -6.58 11.04 -4.84
C SER A 41 -5.72 10.45 -3.71
N ILE A 42 -5.70 11.10 -2.55
CA ILE A 42 -4.98 10.59 -1.36
C ILE A 42 -5.52 9.20 -0.97
N SER A 43 -6.85 9.04 -0.96
CA SER A 43 -7.46 7.75 -0.60
C SER A 43 -7.09 6.63 -1.56
N TRP A 44 -7.09 6.90 -2.88
CA TRP A 44 -6.65 5.92 -3.87
C TRP A 44 -5.17 5.57 -3.69
N LEU A 45 -4.29 6.56 -3.50
CA LEU A 45 -2.85 6.35 -3.32
C LEU A 45 -2.54 5.48 -2.08
N VAL A 46 -3.17 5.79 -0.94
CA VAL A 46 -2.97 5.02 0.30
C VAL A 46 -3.56 3.61 0.18
N TRP A 47 -4.75 3.47 -0.43
CA TRP A 47 -5.32 2.17 -0.71
C TRP A 47 -4.42 1.36 -1.64
N HIS A 48 -3.94 1.95 -2.73
CA HIS A 48 -3.11 1.29 -3.73
C HIS A 48 -1.80 0.77 -3.15
N LEU A 49 -1.00 1.63 -2.48
CA LEU A 49 0.25 1.19 -1.87
C LEU A 49 0.03 0.05 -0.85
N THR A 50 -1.02 0.15 -0.04
CA THR A 50 -1.36 -0.90 0.93
C THR A 50 -1.75 -2.22 0.24
N ARG A 51 -2.51 -2.15 -0.88
CA ARG A 51 -2.83 -3.32 -1.69
C ARG A 51 -1.60 -3.95 -2.33
N VAL A 52 -0.66 -3.12 -2.83
CA VAL A 52 0.61 -3.58 -3.42
C VAL A 52 1.45 -4.29 -2.35
N GLN A 53 1.59 -3.70 -1.19
CA GLN A 53 2.31 -4.31 -0.05
C GLN A 53 1.68 -5.66 0.34
N ASP A 54 0.37 -5.68 0.58
CA ASP A 54 -0.37 -6.88 0.97
C ASP A 54 -0.26 -8.00 -0.07
N ASP A 55 -0.55 -7.70 -1.34
CA ASP A 55 -0.53 -8.70 -2.42
C ASP A 55 0.86 -9.28 -2.64
N HIS A 56 1.86 -8.43 -2.78
CA HIS A 56 3.19 -8.87 -3.17
C HIS A 56 3.97 -9.51 -2.03
N VAL A 57 3.85 -8.98 -0.81
CA VAL A 57 4.50 -9.59 0.35
C VAL A 57 3.83 -10.92 0.68
N SER A 58 2.50 -10.96 0.76
CA SER A 58 1.80 -12.22 1.03
C SER A 58 2.14 -13.31 0.02
N LYS A 59 2.18 -12.99 -1.28
CA LYS A 59 2.58 -13.93 -2.34
C LYS A 59 4.02 -14.42 -2.20
N ALA A 60 4.95 -13.53 -1.83
CA ALA A 60 6.35 -13.91 -1.68
C ALA A 60 6.59 -14.90 -0.54
N PHE A 61 5.67 -14.98 0.42
CA PHE A 61 5.74 -15.86 1.58
C PHE A 61 4.65 -16.95 1.60
N ASP A 62 3.93 -17.15 0.50
CA ASP A 62 2.81 -18.09 0.39
C ASP A 62 1.75 -17.91 1.50
N ALA A 63 1.52 -16.66 1.91
CA ALA A 63 0.57 -16.28 2.95
C ALA A 63 -0.75 -15.77 2.33
N ALA A 64 -1.84 -15.89 3.09
CA ALA A 64 -3.11 -15.26 2.73
C ALA A 64 -2.99 -13.73 2.83
N GLN A 65 -3.57 -13.01 1.88
CA GLN A 65 -3.65 -11.56 1.93
C GLN A 65 -4.55 -11.09 3.08
N VAL A 66 -4.14 -10.04 3.76
CA VAL A 66 -4.96 -9.34 4.77
C VAL A 66 -6.28 -8.87 4.15
N TRP A 67 -6.23 -8.37 2.92
CA TRP A 67 -7.40 -7.93 2.15
C TRP A 67 -8.51 -8.96 2.12
N SER A 68 -8.20 -10.16 1.71
CA SER A 68 -9.17 -11.24 1.58
C SER A 68 -9.57 -11.83 2.92
N ALA A 69 -8.60 -12.06 3.81
CA ALA A 69 -8.84 -12.66 5.13
C ALA A 69 -9.67 -11.76 6.05
N GLY A 70 -9.50 -10.44 5.95
CA GLY A 70 -10.22 -9.45 6.75
C GLY A 70 -11.51 -8.92 6.12
N GLY A 71 -11.88 -9.35 4.91
CA GLY A 71 -13.07 -8.87 4.19
C GLY A 71 -13.05 -7.37 3.89
N TRP A 72 -11.87 -6.82 3.65
CA TRP A 72 -11.67 -5.37 3.49
C TRP A 72 -12.43 -4.76 2.31
N ALA A 73 -12.60 -5.50 1.21
CA ALA A 73 -13.39 -5.02 0.08
C ALA A 73 -14.81 -4.61 0.54
N ALA A 74 -15.49 -5.49 1.30
CA ALA A 74 -16.84 -5.20 1.81
C ALA A 74 -16.83 -4.04 2.82
N ARG A 75 -15.79 -3.92 3.65
CA ARG A 75 -15.66 -2.80 4.61
C ARG A 75 -15.53 -1.45 3.91
N PHE A 76 -14.89 -1.39 2.74
CA PHE A 76 -14.79 -0.21 1.89
C PHE A 76 -16.02 -0.03 0.95
N GLY A 77 -17.00 -0.92 1.00
CA GLY A 77 -18.13 -0.89 0.07
C GLY A 77 -17.77 -1.24 -1.38
N LEU A 78 -16.62 -1.86 -1.58
CA LEU A 78 -16.15 -2.35 -2.88
C LEU A 78 -16.67 -3.76 -3.17
N PRO A 79 -16.79 -4.17 -4.46
CA PRO A 79 -17.19 -5.52 -4.79
C PRO A 79 -16.35 -6.56 -4.05
N PRO A 80 -16.94 -7.58 -3.39
CA PRO A 80 -16.18 -8.59 -2.64
C PRO A 80 -15.18 -9.37 -3.48
N ALA A 81 -15.42 -9.48 -4.79
CA ALA A 81 -14.53 -10.14 -5.75
C ALA A 81 -13.36 -9.24 -6.22
N MET A 82 -13.27 -8.00 -5.74
CA MET A 82 -12.19 -7.09 -6.09
C MET A 82 -10.89 -7.53 -5.43
N LEU A 83 -10.03 -8.15 -6.21
CA LEU A 83 -8.72 -8.68 -5.77
C LEU A 83 -7.54 -7.89 -6.33
N ASP A 84 -7.79 -6.96 -7.27
CA ASP A 84 -6.72 -6.15 -7.85
C ASP A 84 -6.15 -5.14 -6.84
N HIS A 85 -5.02 -4.58 -7.19
CA HIS A 85 -4.32 -3.57 -6.39
C HIS A 85 -4.27 -2.19 -7.09
N GLY A 86 -5.04 -2.00 -8.17
CA GLY A 86 -5.18 -0.72 -8.85
C GLY A 86 -4.18 -0.46 -9.98
N TYR A 87 -3.24 -1.36 -10.23
CA TYR A 87 -2.30 -1.17 -11.36
C TYR A 87 -3.05 -1.18 -12.71
N GLY A 88 -2.87 -0.09 -13.47
CA GLY A 88 -3.53 0.07 -14.76
C GLY A 88 -5.00 0.51 -14.68
N HIS A 89 -5.48 0.96 -13.52
CA HIS A 89 -6.81 1.56 -13.41
C HIS A 89 -7.01 2.70 -14.38
N THR A 90 -8.17 2.72 -15.04
CA THR A 90 -8.62 3.87 -15.84
C THR A 90 -8.96 5.05 -14.92
N PRO A 91 -9.00 6.29 -15.43
CA PRO A 91 -9.42 7.46 -14.64
C PRO A 91 -10.77 7.28 -13.92
N SER A 92 -11.72 6.57 -14.54
CA SER A 92 -13.02 6.27 -13.91
C SER A 92 -12.87 5.33 -12.71
N GLN A 93 -12.06 4.27 -12.84
CA GLN A 93 -11.79 3.33 -11.75
C GLN A 93 -11.03 4.00 -10.60
N VAL A 94 -10.06 4.87 -10.92
CA VAL A 94 -9.36 5.67 -9.90
C VAL A 94 -10.34 6.53 -9.10
N ALA A 95 -11.28 7.22 -9.78
CA ALA A 95 -12.26 8.05 -9.13
C ALA A 95 -13.24 7.22 -8.26
N GLU A 96 -13.72 6.09 -8.78
CA GLU A 96 -14.63 5.19 -8.07
C GLU A 96 -14.00 4.60 -6.80
N VAL A 97 -12.83 4.01 -6.95
CA VAL A 97 -12.10 3.43 -5.80
C VAL A 97 -11.69 4.51 -4.81
N GLY A 98 -11.19 5.66 -5.29
CA GLY A 98 -10.81 6.77 -4.43
C GLY A 98 -11.98 7.31 -3.60
N ALA A 99 -13.19 7.38 -4.18
CA ALA A 99 -14.39 7.76 -3.45
C ALA A 99 -14.81 6.69 -2.42
N ALA A 100 -14.80 5.42 -2.81
CA ALA A 100 -15.15 4.31 -1.93
C ALA A 100 -14.18 4.16 -0.74
N THR A 101 -12.90 4.45 -0.95
CA THR A 101 -11.87 4.31 0.09
C THR A 101 -11.63 5.58 0.91
N ALA A 102 -12.43 6.64 0.74
CA ALA A 102 -12.25 7.93 1.40
C ALA A 102 -12.68 7.94 2.90
N ALA A 103 -12.14 7.01 3.68
CA ALA A 103 -12.35 6.88 5.12
C ALA A 103 -10.99 6.72 5.80
N ALA A 104 -10.50 7.80 6.46
CA ALA A 104 -9.14 7.86 7.02
C ALA A 104 -8.87 6.72 8.01
N GLU A 105 -9.80 6.50 8.93
CA GLU A 105 -9.68 5.46 9.97
C GLU A 105 -9.63 4.06 9.34
N LEU A 106 -10.45 3.80 8.32
CA LEU A 106 -10.50 2.49 7.66
C LEU A 106 -9.25 2.23 6.82
N LEU A 107 -8.72 3.26 6.16
CA LEU A 107 -7.43 3.17 5.46
C LEU A 107 -6.29 2.91 6.43
N ALA A 108 -6.26 3.63 7.56
CA ALA A 108 -5.26 3.43 8.61
C ALA A 108 -5.33 2.01 9.18
N GLU A 109 -6.53 1.51 9.52
CA GLU A 109 -6.72 0.15 10.05
C GLU A 109 -6.24 -0.92 9.05
N TYR A 110 -6.55 -0.76 7.76
CA TYR A 110 -6.11 -1.70 6.73
C TYR A 110 -4.58 -1.68 6.58
N HIS A 111 -3.99 -0.49 6.54
CA HIS A 111 -2.53 -0.36 6.44
C HIS A 111 -1.82 -0.94 7.67
N GLU A 112 -2.32 -0.68 8.89
CA GLU A 112 -1.80 -1.25 10.14
C GLU A 112 -1.84 -2.78 10.13
N ALA A 113 -2.94 -3.37 9.68
CA ALA A 113 -3.08 -4.82 9.60
C ALA A 113 -2.09 -5.41 8.58
N THR A 114 -1.90 -4.74 7.43
CA THR A 114 -0.94 -5.13 6.40
C THR A 114 0.51 -4.99 6.88
N TYR A 115 0.83 -3.88 7.55
CA TYR A 115 2.14 -3.67 8.17
C TYR A 115 2.46 -4.75 9.20
N ALA A 116 1.52 -5.04 10.11
CA ALA A 116 1.71 -6.08 11.12
C ALA A 116 1.99 -7.46 10.50
N GLN A 117 1.29 -7.83 9.43
CA GLN A 117 1.56 -9.06 8.69
C GLN A 117 2.94 -9.00 8.00
N THR A 118 3.29 -7.90 7.37
CA THR A 118 4.59 -7.70 6.72
C THR A 118 5.73 -7.89 7.73
N VAL A 119 5.66 -7.24 8.90
CA VAL A 119 6.65 -7.41 9.99
C VAL A 119 6.75 -8.88 10.41
N LYS A 120 5.62 -9.54 10.63
CA LYS A 120 5.59 -10.96 10.98
C LYS A 120 6.30 -11.84 9.96
N LEU A 121 6.08 -11.60 8.67
CA LEU A 121 6.66 -12.39 7.57
C LEU A 121 8.15 -12.08 7.37
N VAL A 122 8.54 -10.82 7.47
CA VAL A 122 9.91 -10.36 7.19
C VAL A 122 10.85 -10.59 8.37
N SER A 123 10.36 -10.61 9.62
CA SER A 123 11.21 -10.74 10.81
C SER A 123 12.05 -12.01 10.88
N GLY A 124 11.64 -13.06 10.18
CA GLY A 124 12.40 -14.33 10.10
C GLY A 124 13.33 -14.42 8.89
N VAL A 125 13.42 -13.38 8.03
CA VAL A 125 14.24 -13.41 6.82
C VAL A 125 15.72 -13.29 7.18
N THR A 126 16.52 -14.21 6.61
CA THR A 126 17.99 -14.18 6.67
C THR A 126 18.57 -13.83 5.31
N ASP A 127 19.86 -13.47 5.28
CA ASP A 127 20.54 -13.18 4.02
C ASP A 127 20.55 -14.39 3.06
N ALA A 128 20.47 -15.62 3.60
CA ALA A 128 20.38 -16.85 2.80
C ALA A 128 19.03 -17.00 2.09
N ASP A 129 17.97 -16.36 2.57
CA ASP A 129 16.64 -16.40 1.96
C ASP A 129 16.50 -15.42 0.80
N LEU A 130 17.30 -14.34 0.78
CA LEU A 130 17.17 -13.24 -0.17
C LEU A 130 17.29 -13.66 -1.65
N PRO A 131 18.15 -14.65 -2.04
CA PRO A 131 18.23 -15.14 -3.42
C PRO A 131 17.06 -16.04 -3.86
N ARG A 132 16.17 -16.46 -2.94
CA ARG A 132 15.05 -17.35 -3.25
C ARG A 132 14.16 -16.73 -4.32
N ILE A 133 13.87 -17.47 -5.39
CA ILE A 133 12.96 -17.05 -6.46
C ILE A 133 11.51 -17.06 -5.93
N VAL A 134 10.81 -15.95 -6.09
CA VAL A 134 9.42 -15.75 -5.68
C VAL A 134 8.48 -15.46 -6.83
N ASP A 135 9.00 -15.14 -8.02
CA ASP A 135 8.19 -14.93 -9.21
C ASP A 135 8.99 -15.28 -10.47
N THR A 136 8.48 -16.26 -11.23
CA THR A 136 9.10 -16.76 -12.47
C THR A 136 8.51 -16.16 -13.75
N ARG A 137 7.53 -15.24 -13.63
CA ARG A 137 6.87 -14.61 -14.79
C ARG A 137 7.75 -13.55 -15.49
N TRP A 138 8.87 -13.20 -14.87
CA TRP A 138 9.82 -12.20 -15.37
C TRP A 138 11.15 -12.82 -15.81
N THR A 139 11.87 -12.11 -16.67
CA THR A 139 13.23 -12.48 -17.10
C THR A 139 14.17 -11.30 -16.82
N PRO A 140 15.14 -11.43 -15.89
CA PRO A 140 15.38 -12.60 -15.01
C PRO A 140 14.24 -12.82 -13.99
N PRO A 141 14.11 -14.04 -13.43
CA PRO A 141 13.15 -14.30 -12.35
C PRO A 141 13.38 -13.41 -11.14
N VAL A 142 12.28 -13.02 -10.47
CA VAL A 142 12.31 -12.13 -9.32
C VAL A 142 12.71 -12.89 -8.05
N THR A 143 13.75 -12.43 -7.37
CA THR A 143 14.14 -12.95 -6.05
C THR A 143 13.35 -12.30 -4.93
N LEU A 144 13.40 -12.88 -3.73
CA LEU A 144 12.80 -12.29 -2.53
C LEU A 144 13.34 -10.87 -2.27
N ALA A 145 14.66 -10.68 -2.37
CA ALA A 145 15.29 -9.36 -2.21
C ALA A 145 14.70 -8.33 -3.19
N VAL A 146 14.66 -8.67 -4.48
CA VAL A 146 14.11 -7.79 -5.52
C VAL A 146 12.65 -7.47 -5.24
N ARG A 147 11.84 -8.46 -4.83
CA ARG A 147 10.43 -8.26 -4.53
C ARG A 147 10.24 -7.30 -3.35
N LEU A 148 10.95 -7.50 -2.24
CA LEU A 148 10.82 -6.65 -1.06
C LEU A 148 11.27 -5.21 -1.32
N VAL A 149 12.39 -5.04 -2.06
CA VAL A 149 12.87 -3.70 -2.46
C VAL A 149 11.87 -3.02 -3.41
N SER A 150 11.30 -3.76 -4.38
CA SER A 150 10.30 -3.20 -5.30
C SER A 150 9.04 -2.73 -4.58
N VAL A 151 8.59 -3.45 -3.55
CA VAL A 151 7.44 -3.02 -2.74
C VAL A 151 7.78 -1.78 -1.92
N LEU A 152 8.95 -1.74 -1.28
CA LEU A 152 9.39 -0.54 -0.54
C LEU A 152 9.48 0.70 -1.45
N ASP A 153 10.00 0.54 -2.67
CA ASP A 153 10.11 1.63 -3.65
C ASP A 153 8.74 2.15 -4.07
N ASP A 154 7.82 1.25 -4.43
CA ASP A 154 6.45 1.58 -4.82
C ASP A 154 5.71 2.32 -3.70
N ASP A 155 5.75 1.76 -2.49
CA ASP A 155 5.07 2.31 -1.32
C ASP A 155 5.62 3.70 -0.93
N MET A 156 6.95 3.89 -0.96
CA MET A 156 7.57 5.19 -0.67
C MET A 156 7.20 6.25 -1.70
N GLN A 157 7.16 5.89 -2.99
CA GLN A 157 6.74 6.81 -4.05
C GLN A 157 5.29 7.26 -3.84
N HIS A 158 4.38 6.32 -3.58
CA HIS A 158 2.96 6.64 -3.40
C HIS A 158 2.67 7.35 -2.08
N ALA A 159 3.36 7.02 -0.99
CA ALA A 159 3.28 7.78 0.26
C ALA A 159 3.75 9.23 0.07
N GLY A 160 4.85 9.45 -0.67
CA GLY A 160 5.34 10.79 -1.02
C GLY A 160 4.37 11.57 -1.91
N GLN A 161 3.75 10.91 -2.89
CA GLN A 161 2.69 11.51 -3.72
C GLN A 161 1.48 11.91 -2.86
N ALA A 162 1.02 11.04 -1.97
CA ALA A 162 -0.10 11.32 -1.08
C ALA A 162 0.19 12.50 -0.13
N ALA A 163 1.40 12.59 0.42
CA ALA A 163 1.85 13.72 1.24
C ALA A 163 1.89 15.03 0.44
N TYR A 164 2.34 14.99 -0.81
CA TYR A 164 2.33 16.16 -1.70
C TYR A 164 0.90 16.64 -1.99
N VAL A 165 0.00 15.72 -2.36
CA VAL A 165 -1.42 16.03 -2.61
C VAL A 165 -2.07 16.62 -1.36
N ARG A 166 -1.84 16.04 -0.17
CA ARG A 166 -2.29 16.57 1.11
C ARG A 166 -1.87 18.04 1.31
N GLY A 167 -0.60 18.33 1.06
CA GLY A 167 -0.08 19.70 1.19
C GLY A 167 -0.79 20.69 0.24
N LEU A 168 -1.18 20.29 -0.96
CA LEU A 168 -1.92 21.12 -1.91
C LEU A 168 -3.37 21.31 -1.48
N VAL A 169 -4.07 20.24 -1.11
CA VAL A 169 -5.47 20.25 -0.67
C VAL A 169 -5.64 21.19 0.54
N LEU A 170 -4.79 21.04 1.56
CA LEU A 170 -4.86 21.89 2.76
C LEU A 170 -4.57 23.36 2.47
N ARG A 171 -3.60 23.67 1.60
CA ARG A 171 -3.31 25.06 1.22
C ARG A 171 -4.41 25.71 0.38
N ALA A 172 -5.13 24.92 -0.40
CA ALA A 172 -6.27 25.42 -1.17
C ALA A 172 -7.53 25.63 -0.33
N GLY A 173 -7.54 25.21 0.95
CA GLY A 173 -8.70 25.32 1.83
C GLY A 173 -9.84 24.38 1.46
N LEU A 174 -9.53 23.29 0.79
CA LEU A 174 -10.47 22.28 0.32
C LEU A 174 -10.85 21.33 1.46
#